data_d61f804c1a0f019273e797515da0ed93
#
_entry.id   d61f804c1a0f019273e797515da0ed93
#
_cell.length_a   1.000
_cell.length_b   1.000
_cell.length_c   1.000
_cell.angle_alpha   90.00
_cell.angle_beta   90.00
_cell.angle_gamma   90.00
#
_symmetry.space_group_name_H-M   'P 1'
#
loop_
_entity.id
_entity.type
_entity.pdbx_description
1 polymer ?
#
loop_
_entity_poly.entity_id
_entity_poly.type
_entity_poly.pdbx_seq_one_letter_code
_entity_poly.pdbx_strand_id
1 'polypeptide(L)'
;MSQDMLSRAEKNASKASITNVKFVLSPITKIPLESESADCIISNCVINLLGQDEKPVCFKEVHRLLKPGGRLAVSDILAKKEFTEELKRDMGLYVGCISGASLVGEYENWLKGAGFEGL
;
A
#
# COMPACT_ATOMS: atom_id res chain seq x y z
N MET A 1 3.81 -4.66 9.70
CA MET A 1 4.04 -5.98 9.07
C MET A 1 4.31 -7.01 10.15
N SER A 2 3.82 -8.24 9.98
CA SER A 2 3.92 -9.32 10.97
C SER A 2 5.04 -10.29 10.58
N GLN A 3 5.90 -10.65 11.54
CA GLN A 3 6.94 -11.69 11.36
C GLN A 3 6.32 -13.04 11.00
N ASP A 4 5.15 -13.36 11.57
CA ASP A 4 4.45 -14.62 11.29
C ASP A 4 3.99 -14.72 9.83
N MET A 5 3.51 -13.61 9.26
CA MET A 5 3.13 -13.56 7.84
C MET A 5 4.35 -13.70 6.92
N LEU A 6 5.47 -13.11 7.28
CA LEU A 6 6.72 -13.25 6.52
C LEU A 6 7.19 -14.71 6.54
N SER A 7 7.22 -15.35 7.70
CA SER A 7 7.56 -16.77 7.85
C SER A 7 6.64 -17.70 7.04
N ARG A 8 5.34 -17.37 6.99
CA ARG A 8 4.37 -18.10 6.18
C ARG A 8 4.63 -17.93 4.68
N ALA A 9 4.96 -16.73 4.25
CA ALA A 9 5.31 -16.45 2.86
C ALA A 9 6.56 -17.23 2.42
N GLU A 10 7.60 -17.26 3.25
CA GLU A 10 8.83 -18.04 3.02
C GLU A 10 8.54 -19.53 2.90
N LYS A 11 7.72 -20.09 3.81
CA LYS A 11 7.29 -21.50 3.73
C LYS A 11 6.51 -21.81 2.45
N ASN A 12 5.63 -20.93 2.03
CA ASN A 12 4.84 -21.10 0.81
C ASN A 12 5.74 -21.05 -0.43
N ALA A 13 6.68 -20.11 -0.49
CA ALA A 13 7.65 -20.03 -1.59
C ALA A 13 8.52 -21.30 -1.70
N SER A 14 9.00 -21.82 -0.56
CA SER A 14 9.76 -23.06 -0.51
C SER A 14 8.95 -24.25 -1.00
N LYS A 15 7.69 -24.39 -0.56
CA LYS A 15 6.79 -25.47 -1.00
C LYS A 15 6.50 -25.41 -2.51
N ALA A 16 6.39 -24.20 -3.06
CA ALA A 16 6.14 -23.98 -4.48
C ALA A 16 7.43 -23.97 -5.33
N SER A 17 8.60 -24.21 -4.72
CA SER A 17 9.91 -24.14 -5.39
C SER A 17 10.18 -22.79 -6.08
N ILE A 18 9.67 -21.71 -5.50
CA ILE A 18 9.89 -20.34 -6.00
C ILE A 18 11.19 -19.82 -5.43
N THR A 19 12.15 -19.52 -6.30
CA THR A 19 13.51 -19.08 -5.93
C THR A 19 13.81 -17.62 -6.27
N ASN A 20 13.00 -16.99 -7.12
CA ASN A 20 13.18 -15.61 -7.61
C ASN A 20 12.40 -14.58 -6.78
N VAL A 21 12.23 -14.82 -5.48
CA VAL A 21 11.53 -13.95 -4.54
C VAL A 21 12.41 -13.61 -3.34
N LYS A 22 12.28 -12.40 -2.83
CA LYS A 22 12.89 -11.93 -1.59
C LYS A 22 11.80 -11.33 -0.71
N PHE A 23 11.72 -11.78 0.53
CA PHE A 23 10.82 -11.22 1.53
C PHE A 23 11.57 -10.24 2.42
N VAL A 24 10.97 -9.08 2.66
CA VAL A 24 11.57 -8.01 3.46
C VAL A 24 10.58 -7.56 4.53
N LEU A 25 11.00 -7.63 5.79
CA LEU A 25 10.23 -7.12 6.93
C LEU A 25 10.52 -5.64 7.12
N SER A 26 9.57 -4.79 6.76
CA SER A 26 9.70 -3.34 6.95
C SER A 26 8.34 -2.65 6.96
N PRO A 27 8.22 -1.45 7.55
CA PRO A 27 7.06 -0.60 7.29
C PRO A 27 7.06 -0.17 5.82
N ILE A 28 5.87 -0.04 5.22
CA ILE A 28 5.75 0.36 3.80
C ILE A 28 6.03 1.85 3.58
N THR A 29 6.13 2.62 4.64
CA THR A 29 6.53 4.03 4.62
C THR A 29 8.05 4.24 4.59
N LYS A 30 8.82 3.16 4.80
CA LYS A 30 10.29 3.19 4.76
C LYS A 30 10.83 1.80 4.44
N ILE A 31 11.00 1.51 3.17
CA ILE A 31 11.43 0.20 2.68
C ILE A 31 12.95 0.20 2.48
N PRO A 32 13.70 -0.78 3.03
CA PRO A 32 15.16 -0.81 2.95
C PRO A 32 15.65 -1.33 1.58
N LEU A 33 15.23 -0.66 0.53
CA LEU A 33 15.65 -0.89 -0.85
C LEU A 33 16.19 0.42 -1.44
N GLU A 34 17.06 0.31 -2.42
CA GLU A 34 17.59 1.47 -3.14
C GLU A 34 16.50 2.17 -3.95
N SER A 35 16.67 3.48 -4.14
CA SER A 35 15.82 4.26 -5.03
C SER A 35 15.94 3.74 -6.45
N GLU A 36 14.86 3.87 -7.24
CA GLU A 36 14.84 3.49 -8.64
C GLU A 36 15.25 2.02 -8.89
N SER A 37 14.83 1.12 -7.98
CA SER A 37 15.17 -0.31 -8.05
C SER A 37 14.05 -1.20 -8.60
N ALA A 38 12.81 -0.69 -8.65
CA ALA A 38 11.65 -1.46 -9.07
C ALA A 38 11.09 -0.97 -10.43
N ASP A 39 10.73 -1.89 -11.29
CA ASP A 39 10.06 -1.60 -12.58
C ASP A 39 8.54 -1.49 -12.41
N CYS A 40 7.98 -2.25 -11.46
CA CYS A 40 6.56 -2.26 -11.16
C CYS A 40 6.33 -2.53 -9.67
N ILE A 41 5.37 -1.83 -9.07
CA ILE A 41 4.90 -2.07 -7.69
C ILE A 41 3.41 -2.37 -7.74
N ILE A 42 3.00 -3.41 -7.02
CA ILE A 42 1.61 -3.83 -6.93
C ILE A 42 1.18 -3.81 -5.47
N SER A 43 0.02 -3.22 -5.19
CA SER A 43 -0.58 -3.20 -3.85
C SER A 43 -2.07 -3.56 -3.93
N ASN A 44 -2.52 -4.42 -3.02
CA ASN A 44 -3.91 -4.81 -2.93
C ASN A 44 -4.39 -4.75 -1.47
N CYS A 45 -5.37 -3.89 -1.19
CA CYS A 45 -6.02 -3.73 0.12
C CYS A 45 -5.06 -3.50 1.31
N VAL A 46 -3.93 -2.86 1.11
CA VAL A 46 -2.92 -2.64 2.16
C VAL A 46 -2.83 -1.17 2.56
N ILE A 47 -2.93 -0.25 1.61
CA ILE A 47 -2.73 1.19 1.85
C ILE A 47 -3.80 1.75 2.77
N ASN A 48 -5.03 1.26 2.68
CA ASN A 48 -6.12 1.66 3.58
C ASN A 48 -5.92 1.26 5.05
N LEU A 49 -4.99 0.37 5.35
CA LEU A 49 -4.62 0.02 6.73
C LEU A 49 -3.72 1.06 7.40
N LEU A 50 -3.18 2.00 6.63
CA LEU A 50 -2.37 3.11 7.12
C LEU A 50 -3.24 4.24 7.67
N GLY A 51 -2.68 5.00 8.61
CA GLY A 51 -3.24 6.29 9.02
C GLY A 51 -3.30 7.29 7.85
N GLN A 52 -4.19 8.26 7.94
CA GLN A 52 -4.39 9.25 6.87
C GLN A 52 -3.13 10.08 6.57
N ASP A 53 -2.31 10.34 7.59
CA ASP A 53 -1.02 11.02 7.50
C ASP A 53 0.11 10.14 6.95
N GLU A 54 0.00 8.82 7.08
CA GLU A 54 0.98 7.87 6.59
C GLU A 54 0.81 7.54 5.09
N LYS A 55 -0.41 7.64 4.56
CA LYS A 55 -0.71 7.33 3.16
C LYS A 55 0.11 8.17 2.16
N PRO A 56 0.17 9.51 2.28
CA PRO A 56 1.02 10.31 1.39
C PRO A 56 2.51 9.97 1.53
N VAL A 57 2.97 9.58 2.73
CA VAL A 57 4.35 9.13 2.93
C VAL A 57 4.60 7.82 2.20
N CYS A 58 3.66 6.88 2.26
CA CYS A 58 3.73 5.62 1.53
C CYS A 58 3.82 5.85 0.02
N PHE A 59 3.02 6.73 -0.57
CA PHE A 59 3.09 7.03 -2.00
C PHE A 59 4.41 7.67 -2.42
N LYS A 60 4.99 8.54 -1.59
CA LYS A 60 6.34 9.09 -1.83
C LYS A 60 7.40 7.99 -1.81
N GLU A 61 7.30 7.05 -0.86
CA GLU A 61 8.22 5.93 -0.76
C GLU A 61 8.10 4.99 -1.97
N VAL A 62 6.88 4.69 -2.40
CA VAL A 62 6.63 3.91 -3.61
C VAL A 62 7.21 4.60 -4.85
N HIS A 63 7.02 5.91 -4.98
CA HIS A 63 7.60 6.68 -6.09
C HIS A 63 9.12 6.67 -6.05
N ARG A 64 9.73 6.78 -4.87
CA ARG A 64 11.19 6.69 -4.70
C ARG A 64 11.77 5.36 -5.21
N LEU A 65 11.05 4.26 -4.95
CA LEU A 65 11.49 2.92 -5.34
C LEU A 65 11.32 2.61 -6.82
N LEU A 66 10.36 3.26 -7.49
CA LEU A 66 10.13 3.04 -8.91
C LEU A 66 11.21 3.72 -9.75
N LYS A 67 11.67 3.00 -10.76
CA LYS A 67 12.49 3.58 -11.83
C LYS A 67 11.69 4.62 -12.62
N PRO A 68 12.35 5.57 -13.28
CA PRO A 68 11.70 6.43 -14.27
C PRO A 68 10.94 5.61 -15.31
N GLY A 69 9.64 5.91 -15.51
CA GLY A 69 8.76 5.12 -16.36
C GLY A 69 8.20 3.83 -15.75
N GLY A 70 8.56 3.54 -14.48
CA GLY A 70 7.98 2.43 -13.72
C GLY A 70 6.51 2.63 -13.41
N ARG A 71 5.80 1.56 -13.04
CA ARG A 71 4.35 1.55 -12.88
C ARG A 71 3.94 1.17 -11.45
N LEU A 72 2.94 1.85 -10.94
CA LEU A 72 2.21 1.47 -9.72
C LEU A 72 0.82 0.96 -10.08
N ALA A 73 0.46 -0.24 -9.64
CA ALA A 73 -0.90 -0.78 -9.71
C ALA A 73 -1.45 -0.94 -8.30
N VAL A 74 -2.52 -0.23 -7.98
CA VAL A 74 -3.18 -0.27 -6.69
C VAL A 74 -4.63 -0.72 -6.84
N SER A 75 -5.05 -1.66 -6.01
CA SER A 75 -6.44 -2.05 -5.84
C SER A 75 -6.82 -1.85 -4.39
N ASP A 76 -7.63 -0.83 -4.10
CA ASP A 76 -8.08 -0.48 -2.76
C ASP A 76 -9.53 0.03 -2.78
N ILE A 77 -10.20 -0.01 -1.64
CA ILE A 77 -11.55 0.53 -1.50
C ILE A 77 -11.45 2.04 -1.29
N LEU A 78 -12.15 2.82 -2.10
CA LEU A 78 -12.22 4.27 -1.97
C LEU A 78 -13.64 4.72 -1.64
N ALA A 79 -13.77 5.75 -0.82
CA ALA A 79 -15.04 6.35 -0.47
C ALA A 79 -15.42 7.42 -1.50
N LYS A 80 -16.70 7.43 -1.91
CA LYS A 80 -17.27 8.50 -2.77
C LYS A 80 -17.67 9.73 -1.97
N LYS A 81 -17.97 9.54 -0.66
CA LYS A 81 -18.35 10.58 0.29
C LYS A 81 -17.73 10.27 1.64
N GLU A 82 -17.58 11.28 2.47
CA GLU A 82 -17.17 11.10 3.86
C GLU A 82 -18.17 10.21 4.60
N PHE A 83 -17.64 9.32 5.43
CA PHE A 83 -18.44 8.51 6.35
C PHE A 83 -18.81 9.35 7.57
N THR A 84 -20.05 9.17 8.06
CA THR A 84 -20.45 9.70 9.35
C THR A 84 -19.63 9.06 10.47
N GLU A 85 -19.45 9.76 11.59
CA GLU A 85 -18.69 9.23 12.74
C GLU A 85 -19.32 7.94 13.30
N GLU A 86 -20.63 7.83 13.24
CA GLU A 86 -21.36 6.62 13.63
C GLU A 86 -21.01 5.44 12.72
N LEU A 87 -21.00 5.65 11.41
CA LEU A 87 -20.67 4.62 10.42
C LEU A 87 -19.20 4.20 10.53
N LYS A 88 -18.28 5.15 10.78
CA LYS A 88 -16.86 4.86 11.00
C LYS A 88 -16.65 3.95 12.22
N ARG A 89 -17.41 4.15 13.30
CA ARG A 89 -17.33 3.30 14.51
C ARG A 89 -17.80 1.88 14.23
N ASP A 90 -18.94 1.72 13.57
CA ASP A 90 -19.51 0.41 13.26
C ASP A 90 -18.64 -0.36 12.25
N MET A 91 -18.14 0.31 11.25
CA MET A 91 -17.26 -0.29 10.23
C MET A 91 -15.87 -0.61 10.77
N GLY A 92 -15.35 0.14 11.74
CA GLY A 92 -14.05 -0.11 12.37
C GLY A 92 -14.00 -1.44 13.13
N LEU A 93 -15.14 -1.95 13.57
CA LEU A 93 -15.25 -3.26 14.23
C LEU A 93 -15.17 -4.44 13.26
N TYR A 94 -15.49 -4.24 11.97
CA TYR A 94 -15.66 -5.35 11.04
C TYR A 94 -14.64 -5.39 9.90
N VAL A 95 -14.20 -4.25 9.34
CA VAL A 95 -13.31 -4.26 8.15
C VAL A 95 -12.40 -3.02 8.16
N GLY A 96 -11.18 -3.15 8.64
CA GLY A 96 -10.18 -2.06 8.67
C GLY A 96 -9.95 -1.40 7.29
N CYS A 97 -10.10 -2.13 6.19
CA CYS A 97 -9.99 -1.58 4.83
C CYS A 97 -11.10 -0.59 4.48
N ILE A 98 -12.29 -0.75 5.05
CA ILE A 98 -13.44 0.14 4.78
C ILE A 98 -13.38 1.37 5.69
N SER A 99 -13.09 1.18 6.98
CA SER A 99 -12.96 2.30 7.93
C SER A 99 -11.79 3.23 7.60
N GLY A 100 -10.74 2.69 6.99
CA GLY A 100 -9.58 3.43 6.49
C GLY A 100 -9.72 3.95 5.06
N ALA A 101 -10.86 3.75 4.38
CA ALA A 101 -11.05 4.19 3.02
C ALA A 101 -10.97 5.72 2.92
N SER A 102 -10.10 6.20 2.03
CA SER A 102 -9.95 7.62 1.73
C SER A 102 -10.89 8.04 0.61
N LEU A 103 -11.16 9.33 0.52
CA LEU A 103 -11.89 9.87 -0.62
C LEU A 103 -11.08 9.71 -1.91
N VAL A 104 -11.77 9.49 -3.02
CA VAL A 104 -11.13 9.38 -4.35
C VAL A 104 -10.22 10.58 -4.63
N GLY A 105 -10.71 11.80 -4.38
CA GLY A 105 -9.94 13.03 -4.62
C GLY A 105 -8.72 13.18 -3.71
N GLU A 106 -8.77 12.71 -2.47
CA GLU A 106 -7.60 12.69 -1.58
C GLU A 106 -6.53 11.74 -2.12
N TYR A 107 -6.94 10.54 -2.54
CA TYR A 107 -6.05 9.54 -3.09
C TYR A 107 -5.33 10.03 -4.36
N GLU A 108 -6.07 10.65 -5.27
CA GLU A 108 -5.50 11.28 -6.47
C GLU A 108 -4.52 12.39 -6.12
N ASN A 109 -4.86 13.25 -5.15
CA ASN A 109 -3.98 14.34 -4.71
C ASN A 109 -2.67 13.82 -4.11
N TRP A 110 -2.71 12.74 -3.33
CA TRP A 110 -1.51 12.14 -2.76
C TRP A 110 -0.62 11.50 -3.84
N LEU A 111 -1.22 10.82 -4.82
CA LEU A 111 -0.49 10.26 -5.95
C LEU A 111 0.19 11.36 -6.79
N LYS A 112 -0.55 12.40 -7.16
CA LYS A 112 0.01 13.57 -7.88
C LYS A 112 1.10 14.27 -7.07
N GLY A 113 0.87 14.48 -5.77
CA GLY A 113 1.84 15.08 -4.86
C GLY A 113 3.11 14.24 -4.64
N ALA A 114 3.04 12.93 -4.87
CA ALA A 114 4.19 12.03 -4.86
C ALA A 114 4.97 12.02 -6.19
N GLY A 115 4.39 12.55 -7.28
CA GLY A 115 5.02 12.63 -8.61
C GLY A 115 4.46 11.64 -9.65
N PHE A 116 3.35 10.96 -9.34
CA PHE A 116 2.71 10.06 -10.31
C PHE A 116 1.92 10.85 -11.38
N GLU A 117 1.99 10.38 -12.61
CA GLU A 117 1.27 10.88 -13.76
C GLU A 117 0.40 9.78 -14.39
N GLY A 118 -0.57 10.15 -15.20
CA GLY A 118 -1.39 9.18 -15.95
C GLY A 118 -2.39 8.38 -15.10
N LEU A 119 -2.98 9.05 -14.11
CA LEU A 119 -4.00 8.48 -13.21
C LEU A 119 -5.36 8.34 -13.90
#